data_303e925a3e5a89e51ed71c2cdbccc69a
#
_entry.id   303e925a3e5a89e51ed71c2cdbccc69a
#
_cell.length_a   1.000
_cell.length_b   1.000
_cell.length_c   1.000
_cell.angle_alpha   90.00
_cell.angle_beta   90.00
_cell.angle_gamma   90.00
#
_symmetry.space_group_name_H-M   'P 1'
#
loop_
_entity.id
_entity.type
_entity.pdbx_description
1 polymer ?
#
loop_
_entity_poly.entity_id
_entity_poly.type
_entity_poly.pdbx_seq_one_letter_code
_entity_poly.pdbx_strand_id
1 'polypeptide(L)'
;MRRGSLVQLIALGVVFGAAATLVALLIPWLPPVASKERDGIDLVYWFTTAICIAIFALVSAVVVYSVWKFRVRPDDDSDGPPIHGHTGIEIVWTAVPAVLVTAISVISGIVLVQNDRADANHLNVNVTARQFAWTFSYPDQKNLTSAQLRLPVGRSVELHLTANDVIHSFWVPEFGQKQDALPGQDTKLVITPTKVGTYRVICTELCGLGHALMRTSAIVMEPAAFAAWLKQQGEAANGPPGQAGKAVFDNNGCASCHTLKAAGATGKVGPDLDKLPAYAKQAGKPLEDFTKESIVDPNAYVQPGFPKGVMPPFALPDDQLNALVTFLIDSSKGVK
;
A
#
# COMPACT_ATOMS: atom_id res chain seq x y z
N MET A 1 -0.70 -50.47 -14.87
CA MET A 1 0.66 -49.85 -14.99
C MET A 1 1.69 -50.91 -14.55
N ARG A 2 2.82 -51.07 -15.28
CA ARG A 2 3.95 -51.88 -14.83
C ARG A 2 4.56 -51.22 -13.59
N ARG A 3 4.97 -52.01 -12.56
CA ARG A 3 5.56 -51.45 -11.30
C ARG A 3 6.67 -50.41 -11.57
N GLY A 4 7.51 -50.62 -12.59
CA GLY A 4 8.58 -49.69 -12.98
C GLY A 4 8.08 -48.33 -13.44
N SER A 5 6.94 -48.25 -14.15
CA SER A 5 6.34 -46.98 -14.61
C SER A 5 5.82 -46.13 -13.44
N LEU A 6 5.23 -46.78 -12.43
CA LEU A 6 4.75 -46.10 -11.22
C LEU A 6 5.93 -45.53 -10.41
N VAL A 7 7.00 -46.30 -10.24
CA VAL A 7 8.22 -45.85 -9.55
C VAL A 7 8.85 -44.61 -10.24
N GLN A 8 8.91 -44.64 -11.59
CA GLN A 8 9.43 -43.49 -12.36
C GLN A 8 8.58 -42.23 -12.20
N LEU A 9 7.24 -42.35 -12.24
CA LEU A 9 6.34 -41.22 -12.01
C LEU A 9 6.48 -40.64 -10.59
N ILE A 10 6.55 -41.52 -9.58
CA ILE A 10 6.75 -41.06 -8.19
C ILE A 10 8.11 -40.36 -8.05
N ALA A 11 9.18 -40.91 -8.61
CA ALA A 11 10.50 -40.32 -8.57
C ALA A 11 10.53 -38.92 -9.21
N LEU A 12 9.91 -38.76 -10.40
CA LEU A 12 9.77 -37.45 -11.05
C LEU A 12 8.95 -36.50 -10.18
N GLY A 13 7.83 -36.95 -9.62
CA GLY A 13 7.01 -36.12 -8.72
C GLY A 13 7.78 -35.63 -7.49
N VAL A 14 8.56 -36.55 -6.87
CA VAL A 14 9.42 -36.17 -5.73
C VAL A 14 10.48 -35.14 -6.14
N VAL A 15 11.12 -35.29 -7.30
CA VAL A 15 12.13 -34.34 -7.78
C VAL A 15 11.51 -32.98 -8.05
N PHE A 16 10.39 -32.89 -8.76
CA PHE A 16 9.72 -31.61 -9.04
C PHE A 16 9.14 -30.99 -7.76
N GLY A 17 8.54 -31.77 -6.87
CA GLY A 17 8.03 -31.30 -5.60
C GLY A 17 9.14 -30.76 -4.69
N ALA A 18 10.27 -31.47 -4.58
CA ALA A 18 11.40 -31.02 -3.80
C ALA A 18 12.01 -29.72 -4.37
N ALA A 19 12.17 -29.62 -5.70
CA ALA A 19 12.66 -28.42 -6.36
C ALA A 19 11.73 -27.22 -6.13
N ALA A 20 10.42 -27.38 -6.31
CA ALA A 20 9.44 -26.34 -6.07
C ALA A 20 9.39 -25.91 -4.59
N THR A 21 9.45 -26.86 -3.66
CA THR A 21 9.51 -26.58 -2.22
C THR A 21 10.78 -25.80 -1.87
N LEU A 22 11.93 -26.19 -2.43
CA LEU A 22 13.19 -25.49 -2.21
C LEU A 22 13.10 -24.03 -2.69
N VAL A 23 12.56 -23.79 -3.89
CA VAL A 23 12.32 -22.44 -4.42
C VAL A 23 11.36 -21.66 -3.52
N ALA A 24 10.26 -22.28 -3.06
CA ALA A 24 9.29 -21.62 -2.18
C ALA A 24 9.88 -21.22 -0.84
N LEU A 25 10.83 -21.98 -0.28
CA LEU A 25 11.43 -21.73 1.04
C LEU A 25 12.68 -20.84 0.99
N LEU A 26 13.45 -20.87 -0.09
CA LEU A 26 14.70 -20.10 -0.19
C LEU A 26 14.49 -18.66 -0.64
N ILE A 27 13.41 -18.36 -1.35
CA ILE A 27 13.13 -17.01 -1.83
C ILE A 27 12.21 -16.29 -0.83
N PRO A 28 12.58 -15.10 -0.33
CA PRO A 28 11.71 -14.32 0.58
C PRO A 28 10.58 -13.64 -0.21
N TRP A 29 9.53 -14.38 -0.54
CA TRP A 29 8.39 -13.91 -1.32
C TRP A 29 7.55 -12.86 -0.61
N LEU A 30 7.51 -12.90 0.72
CA LEU A 30 6.66 -12.09 1.53
C LEU A 30 7.47 -11.06 2.33
N PRO A 31 6.99 -9.81 2.46
CA PRO A 31 7.60 -8.82 3.37
C PRO A 31 7.60 -9.31 4.82
N PRO A 32 8.48 -8.78 5.68
CA PRO A 32 8.47 -9.10 7.11
C PRO A 32 7.09 -8.80 7.75
N VAL A 33 6.64 -9.67 8.63
CA VAL A 33 5.36 -9.52 9.35
C VAL A 33 5.46 -8.38 10.37
N ALA A 34 4.53 -7.43 10.31
CA ALA A 34 4.43 -6.31 11.24
C ALA A 34 2.99 -5.99 11.69
N SER A 35 2.01 -6.83 11.37
CA SER A 35 0.64 -6.75 11.90
C SER A 35 0.12 -8.13 12.30
N LYS A 36 -0.89 -8.16 13.17
CA LYS A 36 -1.57 -9.38 13.63
C LYS A 36 -2.36 -10.05 12.49
N GLU A 37 -3.02 -9.27 11.67
CA GLU A 37 -3.87 -9.73 10.55
C GLU A 37 -3.05 -10.49 9.51
N ARG A 38 -1.75 -10.22 9.44
CA ARG A 38 -0.82 -10.89 8.56
C ARG A 38 -0.68 -12.38 8.84
N ASP A 39 -0.82 -12.81 10.10
CA ASP A 39 -0.67 -14.22 10.47
C ASP A 39 -1.70 -15.11 9.74
N GLY A 40 -2.96 -14.66 9.68
CA GLY A 40 -4.01 -15.35 8.94
C GLY A 40 -3.78 -15.35 7.41
N ILE A 41 -3.30 -14.23 6.87
CA ILE A 41 -2.97 -14.10 5.45
C ILE A 41 -1.83 -15.04 5.06
N ASP A 42 -0.77 -15.10 5.87
CA ASP A 42 0.37 -15.98 5.63
C ASP A 42 -0.03 -17.46 5.73
N LEU A 43 -0.95 -17.81 6.63
CA LEU A 43 -1.53 -19.17 6.69
C LEU A 43 -2.21 -19.53 5.36
N VAL A 44 -3.09 -18.69 4.84
CA VAL A 44 -3.79 -18.91 3.57
C VAL A 44 -2.79 -19.01 2.42
N TYR A 45 -1.80 -18.14 2.38
CA TYR A 45 -0.75 -18.13 1.36
C TYR A 45 0.04 -19.45 1.34
N TRP A 46 0.55 -19.90 2.50
CA TRP A 46 1.35 -21.12 2.56
C TRP A 46 0.52 -22.37 2.36
N PHE A 47 -0.72 -22.40 2.84
CA PHE A 47 -1.66 -23.49 2.57
C PHE A 47 -1.92 -23.64 1.06
N THR A 48 -2.22 -22.54 0.38
CA THR A 48 -2.44 -22.52 -1.07
C THR A 48 -1.17 -22.88 -1.83
N THR A 49 -0.01 -22.36 -1.41
CA THR A 49 1.30 -22.69 -2.00
C THR A 49 1.60 -24.17 -1.91
N ALA A 50 1.34 -24.81 -0.78
CA ALA A 50 1.53 -26.27 -0.63
C ALA A 50 0.66 -27.07 -1.61
N ILE A 51 -0.61 -26.70 -1.79
CA ILE A 51 -1.50 -27.29 -2.78
C ILE A 51 -0.95 -27.08 -4.20
N CYS A 52 -0.52 -25.86 -4.53
CA CYS A 52 0.07 -25.54 -5.83
C CYS A 52 1.33 -26.37 -6.12
N ILE A 53 2.21 -26.56 -5.13
CA ILE A 53 3.41 -27.41 -5.26
C ILE A 53 3.03 -28.86 -5.54
N ALA A 54 2.04 -29.42 -4.82
CA ALA A 54 1.58 -30.78 -5.03
C ALA A 54 1.01 -30.99 -6.45
N ILE A 55 0.16 -30.07 -6.92
CA ILE A 55 -0.41 -30.09 -8.27
C ILE A 55 0.70 -29.92 -9.33
N PHE A 56 1.59 -28.95 -9.14
CA PHE A 56 2.73 -28.75 -10.04
C PHE A 56 3.61 -29.98 -10.17
N ALA A 57 3.95 -30.61 -9.05
CA ALA A 57 4.76 -31.84 -9.03
C ALA A 57 4.06 -33.00 -9.79
N LEU A 58 2.76 -33.18 -9.53
CA LEU A 58 1.97 -34.22 -10.20
C LEU A 58 1.90 -33.97 -11.72
N VAL A 59 1.49 -32.78 -12.13
CA VAL A 59 1.32 -32.44 -13.54
C VAL A 59 2.65 -32.49 -14.28
N SER A 60 3.72 -31.91 -13.72
CA SER A 60 5.05 -31.97 -14.32
C SER A 60 5.59 -33.38 -14.47
N ALA A 61 5.40 -34.22 -13.46
CA ALA A 61 5.80 -35.64 -13.53
C ALA A 61 5.06 -36.40 -14.64
N VAL A 62 3.74 -36.20 -14.74
CA VAL A 62 2.93 -36.84 -15.79
C VAL A 62 3.31 -36.33 -17.17
N VAL A 63 3.47 -35.02 -17.35
CA VAL A 63 3.84 -34.44 -18.64
C VAL A 63 5.21 -34.93 -19.09
N VAL A 64 6.24 -34.79 -18.24
CA VAL A 64 7.61 -35.20 -18.57
C VAL A 64 7.69 -36.71 -18.84
N TYR A 65 7.03 -37.52 -18.01
CA TYR A 65 6.96 -38.97 -18.23
C TYR A 65 6.28 -39.30 -19.54
N SER A 66 5.17 -38.67 -19.89
CA SER A 66 4.41 -38.90 -21.11
C SER A 66 5.22 -38.56 -22.35
N VAL A 67 5.85 -37.38 -22.37
CA VAL A 67 6.71 -36.95 -23.48
C VAL A 67 7.90 -37.86 -23.64
N TRP A 68 8.52 -38.32 -22.57
CA TRP A 68 9.65 -39.23 -22.63
C TRP A 68 9.24 -40.65 -23.03
N LYS A 69 8.14 -41.19 -22.51
CA LYS A 69 7.77 -42.57 -22.67
C LYS A 69 6.99 -42.87 -23.95
N PHE A 70 6.15 -41.95 -24.39
CA PHE A 70 5.23 -42.11 -25.51
C PHE A 70 5.63 -41.30 -26.74
N ARG A 71 6.89 -40.89 -26.81
CA ARG A 71 7.42 -40.23 -27.99
C ARG A 71 7.40 -41.18 -29.19
N VAL A 72 6.66 -40.79 -30.22
CA VAL A 72 6.55 -41.52 -31.50
C VAL A 72 7.84 -41.38 -32.29
N ARG A 73 8.24 -42.44 -33.01
CA ARG A 73 9.35 -42.45 -33.91
C ARG A 73 8.96 -41.72 -35.20
N PRO A 74 9.92 -41.09 -35.93
CA PRO A 74 9.61 -40.36 -37.16
C PRO A 74 8.95 -41.19 -38.27
N ASP A 75 9.13 -42.48 -38.25
CA ASP A 75 8.68 -43.49 -39.23
C ASP A 75 7.49 -44.31 -38.72
N ASP A 76 6.85 -43.92 -37.63
CA ASP A 76 5.69 -44.63 -37.06
C ASP A 76 4.38 -43.89 -37.42
N ASP A 77 3.69 -44.38 -38.44
CA ASP A 77 2.40 -43.88 -38.93
C ASP A 77 1.21 -44.63 -38.30
N SER A 78 1.43 -45.39 -37.23
CA SER A 78 0.36 -46.17 -36.57
C SER A 78 -0.61 -45.26 -35.83
N ASP A 79 -1.91 -45.55 -35.94
CA ASP A 79 -2.95 -44.88 -35.16
C ASP A 79 -2.79 -45.15 -33.66
N GLY A 80 -3.09 -44.18 -32.82
CA GLY A 80 -3.12 -44.33 -31.37
C GLY A 80 -4.24 -45.29 -30.93
N PRO A 81 -4.16 -45.88 -29.72
CA PRO A 81 -5.20 -46.74 -29.20
C PRO A 81 -6.54 -45.99 -29.09
N PRO A 82 -7.69 -46.59 -29.43
CA PRO A 82 -8.99 -45.94 -29.40
C PRO A 82 -9.53 -45.81 -27.97
N ILE A 83 -8.94 -44.91 -27.19
CA ILE A 83 -9.35 -44.63 -25.80
C ILE A 83 -10.21 -43.35 -25.82
N HIS A 84 -11.46 -43.46 -25.41
CA HIS A 84 -12.43 -42.36 -25.47
C HIS A 84 -12.77 -41.73 -24.11
N GLY A 85 -12.20 -42.19 -23.02
CA GLY A 85 -12.41 -41.65 -21.68
C GLY A 85 -12.25 -42.71 -20.58
N HIS A 86 -12.31 -42.25 -19.33
CA HIS A 86 -12.27 -43.09 -18.15
C HIS A 86 -13.05 -42.43 -17.00
N THR A 87 -14.32 -42.75 -16.86
CA THR A 87 -15.27 -42.09 -15.94
C THR A 87 -14.73 -41.96 -14.50
N GLY A 88 -14.03 -42.99 -13.99
CA GLY A 88 -13.43 -42.91 -12.65
C GLY A 88 -12.37 -41.82 -12.51
N ILE A 89 -11.50 -41.66 -13.51
CA ILE A 89 -10.49 -40.58 -13.52
C ILE A 89 -11.15 -39.22 -13.68
N GLU A 90 -12.17 -39.13 -14.54
CA GLU A 90 -12.96 -37.88 -14.78
C GLU A 90 -13.62 -37.39 -13.50
N ILE A 91 -14.24 -38.29 -12.72
CA ILE A 91 -14.80 -37.96 -11.42
C ILE A 91 -13.71 -37.47 -10.46
N VAL A 92 -12.57 -38.14 -10.38
CA VAL A 92 -11.48 -37.80 -9.46
C VAL A 92 -10.90 -36.42 -9.78
N TRP A 93 -10.58 -36.15 -11.06
CA TRP A 93 -9.98 -34.86 -11.42
C TRP A 93 -10.96 -33.68 -11.37
N THR A 94 -12.27 -33.95 -11.29
CA THR A 94 -13.30 -32.94 -11.04
C THR A 94 -13.52 -32.74 -9.54
N ALA A 95 -13.70 -33.80 -8.79
CA ALA A 95 -14.03 -33.74 -7.37
C ALA A 95 -12.87 -33.24 -6.51
N VAL A 96 -11.64 -33.68 -6.75
CA VAL A 96 -10.47 -33.28 -5.95
C VAL A 96 -10.20 -31.78 -6.04
N PRO A 97 -10.09 -31.14 -7.24
CA PRO A 97 -9.94 -29.69 -7.33
C PRO A 97 -11.12 -28.94 -6.71
N ALA A 98 -12.36 -29.42 -6.89
CA ALA A 98 -13.54 -28.77 -6.31
C ALA A 98 -13.45 -28.73 -4.76
N VAL A 99 -13.05 -29.83 -4.13
CA VAL A 99 -12.85 -29.90 -2.67
C VAL A 99 -11.72 -28.96 -2.23
N LEU A 100 -10.58 -28.95 -2.95
CA LEU A 100 -9.45 -28.08 -2.61
C LEU A 100 -9.80 -26.60 -2.72
N VAL A 101 -10.47 -26.18 -3.79
CA VAL A 101 -10.92 -24.80 -3.99
C VAL A 101 -11.93 -24.40 -2.91
N THR A 102 -12.86 -25.30 -2.58
CA THR A 102 -13.83 -25.06 -1.50
C THR A 102 -13.10 -24.87 -0.15
N ALA A 103 -12.12 -25.71 0.16
CA ALA A 103 -11.33 -25.57 1.38
C ALA A 103 -10.58 -24.23 1.44
N ILE A 104 -9.91 -23.82 0.35
CA ILE A 104 -9.24 -22.52 0.26
C ILE A 104 -10.26 -21.38 0.47
N SER A 105 -11.42 -21.45 -0.18
CA SER A 105 -12.45 -20.42 -0.08
C SER A 105 -13.00 -20.27 1.35
N VAL A 106 -13.25 -21.41 2.03
CA VAL A 106 -13.74 -21.40 3.41
C VAL A 106 -12.69 -20.81 4.37
N ILE A 107 -11.44 -21.25 4.27
CA ILE A 107 -10.35 -20.74 5.13
C ILE A 107 -10.14 -19.25 4.86
N SER A 108 -10.10 -18.82 3.60
CA SER A 108 -9.96 -17.41 3.22
C SER A 108 -11.12 -16.55 3.75
N GLY A 109 -12.35 -17.05 3.66
CA GLY A 109 -13.53 -16.35 4.19
C GLY A 109 -13.47 -16.19 5.72
N ILE A 110 -13.02 -17.21 6.44
CA ILE A 110 -12.83 -17.13 7.90
C ILE A 110 -11.77 -16.07 8.25
N VAL A 111 -10.61 -16.09 7.58
CA VAL A 111 -9.53 -15.12 7.80
C VAL A 111 -10.00 -13.70 7.47
N LEU A 112 -10.71 -13.52 6.35
CA LEU A 112 -11.27 -12.22 5.97
C LEU A 112 -12.17 -11.65 7.07
N VAL A 113 -13.15 -12.44 7.53
CA VAL A 113 -14.08 -12.01 8.59
C VAL A 113 -13.37 -11.72 9.91
N GLN A 114 -12.29 -12.44 10.23
CA GLN A 114 -11.48 -12.19 11.43
C GLN A 114 -10.68 -10.90 11.31
N ASN A 115 -10.08 -10.64 10.16
CA ASN A 115 -9.25 -9.47 9.90
C ASN A 115 -10.07 -8.17 9.79
N ASP A 116 -11.36 -8.27 9.50
CA ASP A 116 -12.28 -7.13 9.36
C ASP A 116 -12.86 -6.64 10.71
N ARG A 117 -12.46 -7.27 11.82
CA ARG A 117 -12.96 -6.96 13.16
C ARG A 117 -11.94 -6.15 13.96
N ALA A 118 -12.27 -4.88 14.21
CA ALA A 118 -11.54 -4.07 15.17
C ALA A 118 -11.89 -4.46 16.62
N ASP A 119 -10.93 -4.34 17.52
CA ASP A 119 -11.14 -4.50 18.95
C ASP A 119 -12.03 -3.36 19.49
N ALA A 120 -12.73 -3.59 20.64
CA ALA A 120 -13.65 -2.60 21.21
C ALA A 120 -13.01 -1.22 21.51
N ASN A 121 -11.72 -1.19 21.83
CA ASN A 121 -10.95 0.04 22.11
C ASN A 121 -9.99 0.39 20.95
N HIS A 122 -10.41 0.18 19.71
CA HIS A 122 -9.59 0.54 18.56
C HIS A 122 -9.34 2.06 18.47
N LEU A 123 -8.32 2.43 17.72
CA LEU A 123 -8.06 3.81 17.34
C LEU A 123 -8.71 4.06 15.98
N ASN A 124 -9.51 5.13 15.86
CA ASN A 124 -10.02 5.56 14.57
C ASN A 124 -9.03 6.49 13.88
N VAL A 125 -8.77 6.24 12.59
CA VAL A 125 -7.96 7.13 11.74
C VAL A 125 -8.63 7.28 10.39
N ASN A 126 -8.95 8.51 9.99
CA ASN A 126 -9.43 8.80 8.66
C ASN A 126 -8.22 8.96 7.71
N VAL A 127 -8.26 8.27 6.59
CA VAL A 127 -7.25 8.30 5.53
C VAL A 127 -7.87 8.95 4.30
N THR A 128 -7.42 10.16 3.98
CA THR A 128 -7.86 10.87 2.80
C THR A 128 -6.78 10.81 1.73
N ALA A 129 -7.13 10.24 0.58
CA ALA A 129 -6.28 10.17 -0.59
C ALA A 129 -6.60 11.30 -1.57
N ARG A 130 -5.57 11.83 -2.22
CA ARG A 130 -5.67 12.76 -3.36
C ARG A 130 -4.41 12.65 -4.21
N GLN A 131 -4.45 13.11 -5.42
CA GLN A 131 -3.30 13.17 -6.33
C GLN A 131 -2.26 14.20 -5.83
N PHE A 132 -1.08 13.87 -5.28
CA PHE A 132 -0.51 12.53 -5.09
C PHE A 132 -0.03 12.42 -3.64
N ALA A 133 -0.95 12.58 -2.70
CA ALA A 133 -0.65 12.65 -1.26
C ALA A 133 -1.68 11.91 -0.40
N TRP A 134 -1.22 11.49 0.76
CA TRP A 134 -2.02 10.90 1.83
C TRP A 134 -2.15 11.90 2.98
N THR A 135 -3.33 12.01 3.55
CA THR A 135 -3.58 12.75 4.80
C THR A 135 -4.24 11.82 5.79
N PHE A 136 -3.73 11.78 7.00
CA PHE A 136 -4.24 10.98 8.11
C PHE A 136 -4.82 11.92 9.16
N SER A 137 -6.09 11.72 9.54
CA SER A 137 -6.77 12.50 10.57
C SER A 137 -7.18 11.59 11.72
N TYR A 138 -6.99 12.05 12.94
CA TYR A 138 -7.29 11.35 14.20
C TYR A 138 -8.53 11.99 14.85
N PRO A 139 -9.75 11.50 14.57
CA PRO A 139 -11.00 12.12 15.04
C PRO A 139 -11.06 12.28 16.55
N ASP A 140 -10.66 11.23 17.28
CA ASP A 140 -10.66 11.20 18.76
C ASP A 140 -9.63 12.16 19.37
N GLN A 141 -8.78 12.80 18.55
CA GLN A 141 -7.71 13.72 18.94
C GLN A 141 -7.92 15.11 18.32
N LYS A 142 -9.16 15.64 18.42
CA LYS A 142 -9.54 16.95 17.87
C LYS A 142 -9.25 17.09 16.35
N ASN A 143 -9.43 15.99 15.60
CA ASN A 143 -9.13 15.95 14.17
C ASN A 143 -7.68 16.36 13.81
N LEU A 144 -6.73 16.03 14.68
CA LEU A 144 -5.32 16.23 14.39
C LEU A 144 -4.96 15.55 13.07
N THR A 145 -4.30 16.29 12.16
CA THR A 145 -3.90 15.78 10.85
C THR A 145 -2.40 15.51 10.78
N SER A 146 -1.99 14.57 9.93
CA SER A 146 -0.59 14.26 9.65
C SER A 146 -0.43 13.74 8.22
N ALA A 147 0.68 14.07 7.56
CA ALA A 147 1.07 13.48 6.28
C ALA A 147 1.69 12.06 6.42
N GLN A 148 1.98 11.65 7.65
CA GLN A 148 2.50 10.31 7.97
C GLN A 148 1.51 9.60 8.88
N LEU A 149 1.22 8.32 8.60
CA LEU A 149 0.41 7.50 9.48
C LEU A 149 1.21 7.15 10.74
N ARG A 150 0.74 7.53 11.92
CA ARG A 150 1.37 7.20 13.20
C ARG A 150 0.47 6.31 14.02
N LEU A 151 1.01 5.21 14.50
CA LEU A 151 0.24 4.14 15.15
C LEU A 151 0.95 3.68 16.42
N PRO A 152 0.21 3.41 17.51
CA PRO A 152 0.76 2.72 18.67
C PRO A 152 0.87 1.22 18.39
N VAL A 153 1.99 0.61 18.78
CA VAL A 153 2.15 -0.85 18.71
C VAL A 153 1.16 -1.55 19.65
N GLY A 154 0.62 -2.69 19.23
CA GLY A 154 -0.26 -3.54 20.02
C GLY A 154 -1.71 -3.07 20.13
N ARG A 155 -2.09 -1.93 19.56
CA ARG A 155 -3.46 -1.42 19.55
C ARG A 155 -4.11 -1.64 18.18
N SER A 156 -5.33 -2.18 18.16
CA SER A 156 -6.14 -2.26 16.95
C SER A 156 -6.49 -0.86 16.45
N VAL A 157 -6.43 -0.65 15.14
CA VAL A 157 -6.71 0.61 14.46
C VAL A 157 -7.68 0.34 13.32
N GLU A 158 -8.78 1.06 13.28
CA GLU A 158 -9.71 1.08 12.16
C GLU A 158 -9.41 2.30 11.28
N LEU A 159 -8.96 2.04 10.05
CA LEU A 159 -8.73 3.05 9.05
C LEU A 159 -9.99 3.25 8.21
N HIS A 160 -10.50 4.47 8.13
CA HIS A 160 -11.58 4.89 7.25
C HIS A 160 -10.98 5.60 6.04
N LEU A 161 -11.11 4.99 4.86
CA LEU A 161 -10.44 5.46 3.66
C LEU A 161 -11.42 6.09 2.69
N THR A 162 -11.08 7.28 2.21
CA THR A 162 -11.81 7.98 1.16
C THR A 162 -10.85 8.70 0.22
N ALA A 163 -11.33 9.08 -0.96
CA ALA A 163 -10.57 9.89 -1.91
C ALA A 163 -11.33 11.15 -2.31
N ASN A 164 -10.59 12.24 -2.57
CA ASN A 164 -11.16 13.53 -2.98
C ASN A 164 -11.26 13.70 -4.49
N ASP A 165 -10.63 12.83 -5.29
CA ASP A 165 -10.47 12.99 -6.73
C ASP A 165 -10.72 11.69 -7.51
N VAL A 166 -9.72 10.82 -7.60
CA VAL A 166 -9.77 9.53 -8.30
C VAL A 166 -9.62 8.37 -7.32
N ILE A 167 -9.73 7.14 -7.80
CA ILE A 167 -9.48 5.95 -6.99
C ILE A 167 -7.99 5.87 -6.66
N HIS A 168 -7.67 5.58 -5.39
CA HIS A 168 -6.35 5.23 -4.89
C HIS A 168 -6.46 3.92 -4.12
N SER A 169 -5.33 3.26 -3.82
CA SER A 169 -5.32 2.08 -2.96
C SER A 169 -4.20 2.19 -1.93
N PHE A 170 -4.59 2.16 -0.66
CA PHE A 170 -3.67 2.24 0.47
C PHE A 170 -3.05 0.87 0.76
N TRP A 171 -1.73 0.80 0.82
CA TRP A 171 -1.02 -0.42 1.13
C TRP A 171 0.25 -0.16 1.93
N VAL A 172 0.39 -0.92 3.02
CA VAL A 172 1.66 -1.12 3.73
C VAL A 172 2.01 -2.59 3.59
N PRO A 173 3.04 -2.95 2.80
CA PRO A 173 3.37 -4.35 2.50
C PRO A 173 3.55 -5.23 3.74
N GLU A 174 4.19 -4.70 4.77
CA GLU A 174 4.48 -5.40 6.02
C GLU A 174 3.21 -5.67 6.87
N PHE A 175 2.12 -4.94 6.62
CA PHE A 175 0.82 -5.17 7.27
C PHE A 175 -0.05 -6.18 6.52
N GLY A 176 0.30 -6.53 5.28
CA GLY A 176 -0.30 -7.62 4.50
C GLY A 176 -1.62 -7.30 3.81
N GLN A 177 -2.33 -6.26 4.23
CA GLN A 177 -3.62 -5.87 3.69
C GLN A 177 -3.52 -4.57 2.88
N LYS A 178 -4.38 -4.44 1.88
CA LYS A 178 -4.59 -3.20 1.14
C LYS A 178 -6.08 -2.92 0.99
N GLN A 179 -6.42 -1.65 0.87
CA GLN A 179 -7.80 -1.22 0.71
C GLN A 179 -7.87 -0.01 -0.21
N ASP A 180 -8.85 0.00 -1.09
CA ASP A 180 -9.09 1.12 -1.99
C ASP A 180 -9.70 2.30 -1.24
N ALA A 181 -9.24 3.50 -1.57
CA ALA A 181 -9.81 4.76 -1.18
C ALA A 181 -10.63 5.29 -2.36
N LEU A 182 -11.96 5.31 -2.21
CA LEU A 182 -12.91 5.60 -3.28
C LEU A 182 -13.51 7.00 -3.12
N PRO A 183 -13.70 7.76 -4.22
CA PRO A 183 -14.44 9.01 -4.16
C PRO A 183 -15.90 8.78 -3.74
N GLY A 184 -16.34 9.53 -2.71
CA GLY A 184 -17.72 9.48 -2.23
C GLY A 184 -18.12 8.21 -1.47
N GLN A 185 -17.19 7.32 -1.16
CA GLN A 185 -17.42 6.11 -0.36
C GLN A 185 -16.39 6.02 0.77
N ASP A 186 -16.85 5.56 1.93
CA ASP A 186 -15.99 5.21 3.06
C ASP A 186 -15.71 3.70 3.03
N THR A 187 -14.46 3.34 2.84
CA THR A 187 -14.00 1.94 2.92
C THR A 187 -13.19 1.74 4.19
N LYS A 188 -13.11 0.51 4.69
CA LYS A 188 -12.50 0.21 5.99
C LYS A 188 -11.34 -0.76 5.87
N LEU A 189 -10.35 -0.59 6.73
CA LEU A 189 -9.22 -1.49 6.89
C LEU A 189 -8.82 -1.55 8.37
N VAL A 190 -8.79 -2.74 8.93
CA VAL A 190 -8.37 -2.95 10.32
C VAL A 190 -6.91 -3.41 10.34
N ILE A 191 -6.09 -2.78 11.18
CA ILE A 191 -4.66 -3.09 11.35
C ILE A 191 -4.31 -3.07 12.82
N THR A 192 -3.66 -4.13 13.31
CA THR A 192 -3.07 -4.18 14.64
C THR A 192 -1.55 -4.32 14.51
N PRO A 193 -0.79 -3.20 14.55
CA PRO A 193 0.66 -3.24 14.41
C PRO A 193 1.32 -4.02 15.54
N THR A 194 2.26 -4.91 15.20
CA THR A 194 2.94 -5.79 16.17
C THR A 194 4.40 -5.43 16.41
N LYS A 195 5.00 -4.58 15.56
CA LYS A 195 6.42 -4.21 15.65
C LYS A 195 6.61 -2.71 15.48
N VAL A 196 7.35 -2.09 16.38
CA VAL A 196 7.81 -0.71 16.25
C VAL A 196 8.73 -0.58 15.03
N GLY A 197 8.54 0.49 14.25
CA GLY A 197 9.33 0.71 13.04
C GLY A 197 8.69 1.75 12.11
N THR A 198 9.39 2.02 11.01
CA THR A 198 8.90 2.87 9.93
C THR A 198 8.71 2.04 8.68
N TYR A 199 7.48 2.00 8.19
CA TYR A 199 7.05 1.21 7.06
C TYR A 199 6.62 2.12 5.91
N ARG A 200 6.73 1.66 4.67
CA ARG A 200 6.30 2.44 3.52
C ARG A 200 4.80 2.32 3.28
N VAL A 201 4.13 3.46 3.11
CA VAL A 201 2.79 3.54 2.55
C VAL A 201 2.91 3.78 1.05
N ILE A 202 2.24 2.97 0.25
CA ILE A 202 2.31 3.00 -1.21
C ILE A 202 0.89 3.09 -1.77
N CYS A 203 0.68 3.91 -2.79
CA CYS A 203 -0.52 3.84 -3.61
C CYS A 203 -0.38 2.67 -4.59
N THR A 204 -1.40 1.79 -4.64
CA THR A 204 -1.40 0.58 -5.49
C THR A 204 -2.53 0.57 -6.52
N GLU A 205 -3.17 1.73 -6.76
CA GLU A 205 -4.12 1.95 -7.85
C GLU A 205 -3.65 3.11 -8.72
N LEU A 206 -3.63 2.93 -10.05
CA LEU A 206 -3.11 3.95 -10.98
C LEU A 206 -3.96 5.22 -10.90
N CYS A 207 -3.41 6.26 -10.27
CA CYS A 207 -4.13 7.50 -9.97
C CYS A 207 -3.67 8.72 -10.79
N GLY A 208 -2.79 8.56 -11.76
CA GLY A 208 -2.30 9.63 -12.65
C GLY A 208 -0.77 9.71 -12.74
N LEU A 209 -0.24 10.80 -13.31
CA LEU A 209 1.18 10.96 -13.65
C LEU A 209 2.13 10.85 -12.45
N GLY A 210 1.69 11.26 -11.25
CA GLY A 210 2.47 11.18 -10.01
C GLY A 210 2.24 9.91 -9.20
N HIS A 211 1.54 8.90 -9.73
CA HIS A 211 1.23 7.67 -9.02
C HIS A 211 2.44 7.02 -8.33
N ALA A 212 3.56 6.90 -9.03
CA ALA A 212 4.78 6.31 -8.47
C ALA A 212 5.40 7.13 -7.33
N LEU A 213 5.05 8.41 -7.21
CA LEU A 213 5.52 9.34 -6.18
C LEU A 213 4.58 9.41 -4.98
N MET A 214 3.35 8.88 -5.09
CA MET A 214 2.35 8.90 -4.02
C MET A 214 2.72 7.89 -2.92
N ARG A 215 3.67 8.29 -2.09
CA ARG A 215 4.26 7.50 -1.01
C ARG A 215 4.38 8.32 0.26
N THR A 216 4.21 7.67 1.40
CA THR A 216 4.50 8.23 2.71
C THR A 216 4.96 7.12 3.67
N SER A 217 4.98 7.38 4.96
CA SER A 217 5.39 6.43 5.98
C SER A 217 4.27 6.11 6.95
N ALA A 218 4.18 4.85 7.36
CA ALA A 218 3.50 4.41 8.56
C ALA A 218 4.55 4.22 9.65
N ILE A 219 4.45 5.00 10.73
CA ILE A 219 5.39 5.00 11.85
C ILE A 219 4.69 4.35 13.03
N VAL A 220 5.08 3.13 13.33
CA VAL A 220 4.63 2.41 14.52
C VAL A 220 5.57 2.71 15.67
N MET A 221 5.02 3.13 16.80
CA MET A 221 5.77 3.56 17.97
C MET A 221 5.20 2.98 19.26
N GLU A 222 5.99 3.02 20.33
CA GLU A 222 5.50 2.66 21.66
C GLU A 222 4.32 3.55 22.08
N PRO A 223 3.33 3.03 22.86
CA PRO A 223 2.15 3.79 23.27
C PRO A 223 2.47 5.12 23.95
N ALA A 224 3.50 5.14 24.78
CA ALA A 224 3.93 6.38 25.45
C ALA A 224 4.49 7.43 24.45
N ALA A 225 5.25 6.99 23.45
CA ALA A 225 5.78 7.86 22.40
C ALA A 225 4.64 8.39 21.50
N PHE A 226 3.63 7.56 21.21
CA PHE A 226 2.44 7.98 20.48
C PHE A 226 1.66 9.04 21.24
N ALA A 227 1.43 8.86 22.55
CA ALA A 227 0.77 9.85 23.39
C ALA A 227 1.56 11.17 23.47
N ALA A 228 2.90 11.10 23.60
CA ALA A 228 3.76 12.28 23.57
C ALA A 228 3.70 13.02 22.23
N TRP A 229 3.69 12.29 21.12
CA TRP A 229 3.53 12.88 19.80
C TRP A 229 2.19 13.61 19.65
N LEU A 230 1.07 12.99 20.07
CA LEU A 230 -0.26 13.63 20.03
C LEU A 230 -0.27 14.94 20.81
N LYS A 231 0.32 14.95 22.01
CA LYS A 231 0.43 16.18 22.84
C LYS A 231 1.25 17.26 22.13
N GLN A 232 2.43 16.90 21.60
CA GLN A 232 3.31 17.82 20.89
C GLN A 232 2.63 18.45 19.65
N GLN A 233 1.88 17.64 18.88
CA GLN A 233 1.15 18.15 17.72
C GLN A 233 0.03 19.09 18.12
N GLY A 234 -0.72 18.79 19.19
CA GLY A 234 -1.74 19.67 19.73
C GLY A 234 -1.17 21.00 20.23
N GLU A 235 0.00 20.98 20.86
CA GLU A 235 0.72 22.19 21.28
C GLU A 235 1.23 22.99 20.09
N ALA A 236 1.77 22.33 19.07
CA ALA A 236 2.27 23.00 17.86
C ALA A 236 1.15 23.68 17.05
N ALA A 237 -0.02 23.04 16.95
CA ALA A 237 -1.19 23.60 16.27
C ALA A 237 -1.73 24.89 16.96
N ASN A 238 -1.56 24.99 18.29
CA ASN A 238 -1.97 26.15 19.08
C ASN A 238 -0.81 27.13 19.40
N GLY A 239 0.36 26.92 18.80
CA GLY A 239 1.56 27.71 19.00
C GLY A 239 1.56 29.03 18.25
N PRO A 240 2.66 29.81 18.34
CA PRO A 240 2.84 31.04 17.55
C PRO A 240 2.67 30.76 16.03
N PRO A 241 2.25 31.74 15.23
CA PRO A 241 1.93 31.55 13.80
C PRO A 241 3.01 30.84 12.99
N GLY A 242 4.30 31.09 13.23
CA GLY A 242 5.39 30.39 12.55
C GLY A 242 5.48 28.89 12.90
N GLN A 243 5.21 28.52 14.15
CA GLN A 243 5.18 27.12 14.59
C GLN A 243 3.91 26.41 14.10
N ALA A 244 2.77 27.09 14.20
CA ALA A 244 1.51 26.59 13.68
C ALA A 244 1.57 26.39 12.15
N GLY A 245 2.11 27.36 11.42
CA GLY A 245 2.29 27.28 9.96
C GLY A 245 3.24 26.14 9.54
N LYS A 246 4.33 25.93 10.30
CA LYS A 246 5.21 24.78 10.07
C LYS A 246 4.47 23.44 10.29
N ALA A 247 3.67 23.35 11.33
CA ALA A 247 2.86 22.16 11.59
C ALA A 247 1.86 21.89 10.44
N VAL A 248 1.20 22.95 9.92
CA VAL A 248 0.31 22.83 8.74
C VAL A 248 1.09 22.36 7.51
N PHE A 249 2.30 22.90 7.26
CA PHE A 249 3.17 22.49 6.16
C PHE A 249 3.53 21.01 6.24
N ASP A 250 3.98 20.55 7.42
CA ASP A 250 4.39 19.17 7.65
C ASP A 250 3.18 18.22 7.57
N ASN A 251 2.06 18.58 8.16
CA ASN A 251 0.87 17.72 8.27
C ASN A 251 0.10 17.59 6.95
N ASN A 252 0.24 18.54 6.03
CA ASN A 252 -0.36 18.47 4.70
C ASN A 252 0.57 17.89 3.62
N GLY A 253 1.76 17.42 4.01
CA GLY A 253 2.68 16.71 3.11
C GLY A 253 3.38 17.63 2.09
N CYS A 254 3.43 18.94 2.31
CA CYS A 254 4.07 19.90 1.40
C CYS A 254 5.54 19.56 1.14
N ALA A 255 6.23 19.05 2.16
CA ALA A 255 7.62 18.61 2.11
C ALA A 255 7.89 17.47 1.11
N SER A 256 6.87 16.69 0.75
CA SER A 256 7.02 15.57 -0.20
C SER A 256 7.32 16.07 -1.64
N CYS A 257 6.80 17.23 -1.98
CA CYS A 257 6.92 17.83 -3.32
C CYS A 257 7.86 19.02 -3.36
N HIS A 258 7.93 19.81 -2.31
CA HIS A 258 8.64 21.09 -2.29
C HIS A 258 9.94 21.06 -1.49
N THR A 259 10.94 21.81 -1.95
CA THR A 259 12.11 22.18 -1.15
C THR A 259 11.75 23.40 -0.30
N LEU A 260 12.10 23.37 0.99
CA LEU A 260 12.05 24.50 1.91
C LEU A 260 13.05 24.25 3.06
N LYS A 261 14.16 25.00 3.08
CA LYS A 261 15.25 24.79 4.07
C LYS A 261 14.78 24.92 5.50
N ALA A 262 13.95 25.94 5.78
CA ALA A 262 13.42 26.18 7.14
C ALA A 262 12.58 25.03 7.69
N ALA A 263 11.98 24.22 6.81
CA ALA A 263 11.24 23.01 7.17
C ALA A 263 12.08 21.73 7.09
N GLY A 264 13.33 21.79 6.61
CA GLY A 264 14.12 20.59 6.30
C GLY A 264 13.58 19.79 5.10
N ALA A 265 12.75 20.41 4.28
CA ALA A 265 12.11 19.76 3.14
C ALA A 265 13.02 19.77 1.90
N THR A 266 13.11 18.62 1.22
CA THR A 266 14.01 18.40 0.06
C THR A 266 13.28 17.90 -1.19
N GLY A 267 11.95 18.00 -1.24
CA GLY A 267 11.14 17.59 -2.38
C GLY A 267 11.47 18.40 -3.64
N LYS A 268 11.47 17.74 -4.82
CA LYS A 268 11.82 18.33 -6.12
C LYS A 268 10.73 18.20 -7.16
N VAL A 269 9.56 17.74 -6.78
CA VAL A 269 8.41 17.57 -7.69
C VAL A 269 7.73 18.90 -7.96
N GLY A 270 7.70 19.79 -6.97
CA GLY A 270 7.19 21.16 -7.04
C GLY A 270 8.29 22.20 -6.97
N PRO A 271 7.94 23.49 -7.17
CA PRO A 271 8.87 24.60 -7.07
C PRO A 271 9.59 24.69 -5.71
N ASP A 272 10.80 25.22 -5.72
CA ASP A 272 11.61 25.49 -4.54
C ASP A 272 11.03 26.71 -3.79
N LEU A 273 10.44 26.48 -2.62
CA LEU A 273 9.75 27.52 -1.84
C LEU A 273 10.71 28.53 -1.15
N ASP A 274 11.99 28.22 -1.10
CA ASP A 274 13.01 29.21 -0.71
C ASP A 274 13.04 30.40 -1.69
N LYS A 275 12.55 30.22 -2.93
CA LYS A 275 12.50 31.24 -3.99
C LYS A 275 11.13 31.90 -4.15
N LEU A 276 10.22 31.71 -3.21
CA LEU A 276 8.84 32.19 -3.27
C LEU A 276 8.72 33.69 -3.60
N PRO A 277 9.55 34.63 -3.03
CA PRO A 277 9.48 36.03 -3.40
C PRO A 277 9.82 36.29 -4.88
N ALA A 278 10.73 35.56 -5.46
CA ALA A 278 11.08 35.69 -6.88
C ALA A 278 9.93 35.23 -7.78
N TYR A 279 9.23 34.16 -7.39
CA TYR A 279 8.08 33.65 -8.13
C TYR A 279 6.89 34.62 -8.09
N ALA A 280 6.60 35.21 -6.92
CA ALA A 280 5.57 36.25 -6.79
C ALA A 280 5.87 37.45 -7.67
N LYS A 281 7.11 37.93 -7.69
CA LYS A 281 7.55 39.00 -8.59
C LYS A 281 7.39 38.65 -10.06
N GLN A 282 7.73 37.40 -10.44
CA GLN A 282 7.56 36.91 -11.82
C GLN A 282 6.08 36.84 -12.22
N ALA A 283 5.21 36.46 -11.30
CA ALA A 283 3.75 36.45 -11.49
C ALA A 283 3.11 37.86 -11.48
N GLY A 284 3.86 38.89 -11.10
CA GLY A 284 3.33 40.25 -10.98
C GLY A 284 2.35 40.45 -9.83
N LYS A 285 2.45 39.62 -8.77
CA LYS A 285 1.51 39.63 -7.63
C LYS A 285 2.21 39.96 -6.32
N PRO A 286 1.49 40.58 -5.33
CA PRO A 286 1.98 40.69 -3.97
C PRO A 286 2.32 39.29 -3.41
N LEU A 287 3.37 39.19 -2.61
CA LEU A 287 3.88 37.90 -2.11
C LEU A 287 2.84 37.13 -1.31
N GLU A 288 2.06 37.81 -0.49
CA GLU A 288 1.01 37.17 0.33
C GLU A 288 -0.12 36.61 -0.54
N ASP A 289 -0.65 37.43 -1.45
CA ASP A 289 -1.72 37.06 -2.36
C ASP A 289 -1.30 35.90 -3.26
N PHE A 290 -0.06 35.96 -3.81
CA PHE A 290 0.52 34.88 -4.61
C PHE A 290 0.64 33.58 -3.83
N THR A 291 1.13 33.64 -2.58
CA THR A 291 1.31 32.47 -1.74
C THR A 291 -0.03 31.83 -1.40
N LYS A 292 -1.03 32.66 -1.02
CA LYS A 292 -2.38 32.18 -0.70
C LYS A 292 -3.06 31.55 -1.91
N GLU A 293 -3.02 32.23 -3.07
CA GLU A 293 -3.59 31.72 -4.31
C GLU A 293 -2.93 30.39 -4.73
N SER A 294 -1.59 30.29 -4.64
CA SER A 294 -0.86 29.07 -4.98
C SER A 294 -1.24 27.86 -4.12
N ILE A 295 -1.79 28.07 -2.92
CA ILE A 295 -2.28 27.00 -2.04
C ILE A 295 -3.71 26.62 -2.39
N VAL A 296 -4.62 27.61 -2.56
CA VAL A 296 -6.05 27.36 -2.74
C VAL A 296 -6.44 27.09 -4.20
N ASP A 297 -5.72 27.70 -5.15
CA ASP A 297 -5.88 27.46 -6.60
C ASP A 297 -4.50 27.39 -7.29
N PRO A 298 -3.77 26.30 -7.13
CA PRO A 298 -2.41 26.14 -7.66
C PRO A 298 -2.34 26.17 -9.21
N ASN A 299 -3.47 26.09 -9.88
CA ASN A 299 -3.55 26.14 -11.33
C ASN A 299 -3.80 27.55 -11.89
N ALA A 300 -4.06 28.54 -11.04
CA ALA A 300 -4.19 29.94 -11.43
C ALA A 300 -2.87 30.50 -11.98
N TYR A 301 -1.74 30.12 -11.36
CA TYR A 301 -0.39 30.40 -11.85
C TYR A 301 0.51 29.17 -11.64
N VAL A 302 1.05 28.64 -12.71
CA VAL A 302 2.01 27.50 -12.65
C VAL A 302 3.41 28.03 -12.98
N GLN A 303 4.35 27.80 -12.05
CA GLN A 303 5.74 28.20 -12.25
C GLN A 303 6.31 27.53 -13.51
N PRO A 304 6.98 28.27 -14.44
CA PRO A 304 7.62 27.68 -15.62
C PRO A 304 8.54 26.52 -15.28
N GLY A 305 8.42 25.44 -16.05
CA GLY A 305 9.17 24.19 -15.84
C GLY A 305 8.44 23.13 -15.01
N PHE A 306 7.26 23.45 -14.48
CA PHE A 306 6.42 22.49 -13.74
C PHE A 306 5.11 22.19 -14.49
N PRO A 307 4.59 20.95 -14.43
CA PRO A 307 3.35 20.61 -15.10
C PRO A 307 2.13 21.15 -14.33
N LYS A 308 1.10 21.55 -15.09
CA LYS A 308 -0.20 21.93 -14.56
C LYS A 308 -0.95 20.70 -13.99
N GLY A 309 -1.70 20.88 -12.92
CA GLY A 309 -2.56 19.83 -12.35
C GLY A 309 -1.84 18.81 -11.46
N VAL A 310 -0.57 19.04 -11.13
CA VAL A 310 0.18 18.15 -10.20
C VAL A 310 -0.02 18.56 -8.74
N MET A 311 -0.02 19.87 -8.44
CA MET A 311 -0.35 20.37 -7.11
C MET A 311 -1.87 20.44 -6.95
N PRO A 312 -2.48 19.72 -5.99
CA PRO A 312 -3.91 19.81 -5.73
C PRO A 312 -4.25 21.12 -4.96
N PRO A 313 -5.49 21.62 -5.10
CA PRO A 313 -5.97 22.71 -4.25
C PRO A 313 -6.14 22.25 -2.80
N PHE A 314 -5.84 23.14 -1.85
CA PHE A 314 -5.98 22.86 -0.42
C PHE A 314 -7.10 23.71 0.18
N ALA A 315 -8.15 23.06 0.65
CA ALA A 315 -9.23 23.71 1.41
C ALA A 315 -8.87 23.67 2.92
N LEU A 316 -8.01 24.58 3.34
CA LEU A 316 -7.64 24.75 4.75
C LEU A 316 -8.58 25.72 5.46
N PRO A 317 -8.86 25.54 6.77
CA PRO A 317 -9.46 26.57 7.59
C PRO A 317 -8.64 27.88 7.53
N ASP A 318 -9.30 29.01 7.63
CA ASP A 318 -8.65 30.33 7.45
C ASP A 318 -7.47 30.56 8.41
N ASP A 319 -7.57 30.12 9.65
CA ASP A 319 -6.50 30.21 10.64
C ASP A 319 -5.26 29.38 10.24
N GLN A 320 -5.47 28.16 9.75
CA GLN A 320 -4.40 27.30 9.25
C GLN A 320 -3.79 27.84 7.96
N LEU A 321 -4.62 28.32 7.03
CA LEU A 321 -4.14 28.91 5.78
C LEU A 321 -3.27 30.15 6.07
N ASN A 322 -3.73 31.03 6.93
CA ASN A 322 -2.99 32.26 7.29
C ASN A 322 -1.69 31.92 8.03
N ALA A 323 -1.70 30.93 8.94
CA ALA A 323 -0.49 30.47 9.60
C ALA A 323 0.53 29.86 8.62
N LEU A 324 0.06 29.06 7.66
CA LEU A 324 0.91 28.47 6.62
C LEU A 324 1.51 29.56 5.72
N VAL A 325 0.71 30.52 5.25
CA VAL A 325 1.16 31.66 4.43
C VAL A 325 2.24 32.46 5.16
N THR A 326 2.00 32.81 6.43
CA THR A 326 2.98 33.51 7.27
C THR A 326 4.28 32.71 7.38
N PHE A 327 4.21 31.42 7.69
CA PHE A 327 5.38 30.55 7.80
C PHE A 327 6.19 30.51 6.50
N LEU A 328 5.53 30.34 5.35
CA LEU A 328 6.19 30.26 4.04
C LEU A 328 6.89 31.59 3.67
N ILE A 329 6.23 32.70 3.91
CA ILE A 329 6.77 34.05 3.63
C ILE A 329 8.00 34.29 4.50
N ASP A 330 7.92 34.08 5.80
CA ASP A 330 9.02 34.34 6.73
C ASP A 330 10.20 33.40 6.49
N SER A 331 9.93 32.15 6.16
CA SER A 331 10.96 31.16 5.81
C SER A 331 11.69 31.53 4.51
N SER A 332 11.01 32.10 3.53
CA SER A 332 11.59 32.47 2.23
C SER A 332 12.38 33.80 2.24
N LYS A 333 12.12 34.70 3.20
CA LYS A 333 12.84 35.99 3.34
C LYS A 333 14.26 35.86 3.86
N GLY A 334 14.58 34.76 4.56
CA GLY A 334 15.89 34.53 5.19
C GLY A 334 16.95 33.89 4.29
N VAL A 335 16.62 33.51 3.06
CA VAL A 335 17.52 32.85 2.13
C VAL A 335 18.14 33.89 1.19
N LYS A 336 19.34 34.39 1.53
CA LYS A 336 20.20 35.20 0.64
C LYS A 336 21.12 34.30 -0.16
#